data_f56e99f98ab8a940dd4b6ddd1280ba5b
#
_entry.id   f56e99f98ab8a940dd4b6ddd1280ba5b
#
_cell.length_a   1.000
_cell.length_b   1.000
_cell.length_c   1.000
_cell.angle_alpha   90.00
_cell.angle_beta   90.00
_cell.angle_gamma   90.00
#
_symmetry.space_group_name_H-M   'P 1'
#
loop_
_entity.id
_entity.type
_entity.pdbx_description
1 polymer ?
#
loop_
_entity_poly.entity_id
_entity_poly.type
_entity_poly.pdbx_seq_one_letter_code
_entity_poly.pdbx_strand_id
1 'polypeptide(L)'
;MLLKFFLTCNKIGAFTLGGGYAMIPIMEREFVDKNRWMDKQEFMDIMVVAQTTPGIFAIDMASHIGYKMKGVWGGIVGAVGIALPSIIAILIIAMFFQQFKDNYWVGKFFAGVRPAVVALIAAFGISPIYIIIAAGVLGWLYGKYKKQS
;
A
#
# COMPACT_ATOMS: atom_id res chain seq x y z
N MET A 1 16.09 -19.60 8.21
CA MET A 1 15.91 -18.24 8.73
C MET A 1 15.39 -17.28 7.67
N LEU A 2 16.02 -17.18 6.48
CA LEU A 2 15.59 -16.31 5.38
C LEU A 2 14.15 -16.61 4.90
N LEU A 3 13.76 -17.87 4.79
CA LEU A 3 12.39 -18.25 4.40
C LEU A 3 11.35 -17.75 5.39
N LYS A 4 11.62 -17.87 6.68
CA LYS A 4 10.72 -17.34 7.73
C LYS A 4 10.62 -15.83 7.65
N PHE A 5 11.75 -15.14 7.41
CA PHE A 5 11.78 -13.70 7.20
C PHE A 5 10.97 -13.28 5.98
N PHE A 6 11.17 -13.96 4.84
CA PHE A 6 10.41 -13.74 3.61
C PHE A 6 8.90 -13.88 3.83
N LEU A 7 8.47 -14.97 4.46
CA LEU A 7 7.04 -15.21 4.74
C LEU A 7 6.45 -14.14 5.67
N THR A 8 7.22 -13.68 6.66
CA THR A 8 6.79 -12.61 7.55
C THR A 8 6.66 -11.28 6.79
N CYS A 9 7.62 -10.93 5.95
CA CYS A 9 7.56 -9.74 5.10
C CYS A 9 6.36 -9.82 4.11
N ASN A 10 6.16 -10.98 3.49
CA ASN A 10 5.03 -11.22 2.60
C ASN A 10 3.68 -11.06 3.31
N LYS A 11 3.56 -11.59 4.51
CA LYS A 11 2.38 -11.40 5.35
C LYS A 11 2.14 -9.92 5.67
N ILE A 12 3.17 -9.19 6.07
CA ILE A 12 3.07 -7.76 6.35
C ILE A 12 2.60 -7.01 5.10
N GLY A 13 3.23 -7.26 3.95
CA GLY A 13 2.86 -6.63 2.68
C GLY A 13 1.42 -6.93 2.23
N ALA A 14 0.93 -8.17 2.46
CA ALA A 14 -0.42 -8.57 2.08
C ALA A 14 -1.52 -7.95 2.96
N PHE A 15 -1.25 -7.80 4.26
CA PHE A 15 -2.27 -7.33 5.22
C PHE A 15 -2.29 -5.83 5.43
N THR A 16 -1.37 -5.09 4.84
CA THR A 16 -1.31 -3.64 5.03
C THR A 16 -1.97 -2.89 3.89
N LEU A 17 -3.23 -2.55 4.07
CA LEU A 17 -4.01 -1.65 3.22
C LEU A 17 -4.03 -0.25 3.88
N GLY A 18 -2.99 0.56 3.73
CA GLY A 18 -3.03 1.88 4.38
C GLY A 18 -1.77 2.75 4.27
N GLY A 19 -0.80 2.32 3.49
CA GLY A 19 0.45 3.06 3.30
C GLY A 19 1.57 2.68 4.29
N GLY A 20 2.80 3.16 4.03
CA GLY A 20 4.02 2.72 4.72
C GLY A 20 4.00 2.90 6.24
N TYR A 21 3.42 4.00 6.72
CA TYR A 21 3.36 4.28 8.17
C TYR A 21 2.38 3.36 8.91
N ALA A 22 1.31 2.89 8.26
CA ALA A 22 0.39 1.93 8.86
C ALA A 22 1.03 0.55 9.08
N MET A 23 2.16 0.28 8.41
CA MET A 23 2.93 -0.96 8.58
C MET A 23 3.79 -0.98 9.84
N ILE A 24 4.16 0.18 10.39
CA ILE A 24 5.09 0.28 11.52
C ILE A 24 4.67 -0.59 12.71
N PRO A 25 3.44 -0.50 13.25
CA PRO A 25 3.02 -1.32 14.39
C PRO A 25 3.03 -2.83 14.06
N ILE A 26 2.72 -3.18 12.82
CA ILE A 26 2.69 -4.58 12.38
C ILE A 26 4.12 -5.13 12.27
N MET A 27 5.04 -4.32 11.73
CA MET A 27 6.46 -4.66 11.65
C MET A 27 7.09 -4.79 13.03
N GLU A 28 6.85 -3.84 13.94
CA GLU A 28 7.34 -3.90 15.32
C GLU A 28 6.87 -5.19 15.99
N ARG A 29 5.57 -5.47 15.92
CA ARG A 29 5.00 -6.69 16.49
C ARG A 29 5.62 -7.98 15.92
N GLU A 30 5.80 -8.07 14.61
CA GLU A 30 6.33 -9.29 13.98
C GLU A 30 7.85 -9.43 14.15
N PHE A 31 8.63 -8.34 14.14
CA PHE A 31 10.09 -8.40 14.19
C PHE A 31 10.65 -8.32 15.62
N VAL A 32 10.07 -7.50 16.47
CA VAL A 32 10.51 -7.30 17.85
C VAL A 32 9.79 -8.26 18.80
N ASP A 33 8.45 -8.17 18.89
CA ASP A 33 7.72 -8.89 19.94
C ASP A 33 7.67 -10.40 19.68
N LYS A 34 7.30 -10.80 18.47
CA LYS A 34 6.97 -12.19 18.14
C LYS A 34 8.20 -13.02 17.77
N ASN A 35 9.01 -12.51 16.85
CA ASN A 35 10.17 -13.25 16.38
C ASN A 35 11.46 -12.90 17.12
N ARG A 36 11.49 -11.79 17.83
CA ARG A 36 12.64 -11.30 18.60
C ARG A 36 13.94 -11.29 17.78
N TRP A 37 13.82 -10.81 16.53
CA TRP A 37 14.98 -10.71 15.64
C TRP A 37 15.86 -9.51 15.95
N MET A 38 15.27 -8.51 16.60
CA MET A 38 15.93 -7.30 17.07
C MET A 38 15.23 -6.75 18.29
N ASP A 39 15.87 -5.84 19.02
CA ASP A 39 15.23 -5.10 20.10
C ASP A 39 14.46 -3.88 19.57
N LYS A 40 13.70 -3.23 20.46
CA LYS A 40 12.88 -2.07 20.11
C LYS A 40 13.71 -0.87 19.71
N GLN A 41 14.86 -0.65 20.36
CA GLN A 41 15.74 0.47 20.06
C GLN A 41 16.32 0.34 18.66
N GLU A 42 16.82 -0.85 18.33
CA GLU A 42 17.32 -1.16 16.98
C GLU A 42 16.26 -0.98 15.90
N PHE A 43 15.02 -1.37 16.18
CA PHE A 43 13.90 -1.17 15.26
C PHE A 43 13.65 0.31 15.01
N MET A 44 13.66 1.14 16.06
CA MET A 44 13.49 2.59 15.96
C MET A 44 14.62 3.25 15.18
N ASP A 45 15.87 2.83 15.40
CA ASP A 45 17.04 3.36 14.68
C ASP A 45 16.93 3.08 13.17
N ILE A 46 16.56 1.86 12.79
CA ILE A 46 16.30 1.50 11.38
C ILE A 46 15.14 2.32 10.80
N MET A 47 14.09 2.55 11.59
CA MET A 47 12.94 3.35 11.17
C MET A 47 13.36 4.80 10.85
N VAL A 48 14.20 5.42 11.67
CA VAL A 48 14.73 6.77 11.42
C VAL A 48 15.53 6.80 10.13
N VAL A 49 16.42 5.83 9.92
CA VAL A 49 17.20 5.73 8.66
C VAL A 49 16.29 5.56 7.45
N ALA A 50 15.30 4.68 7.52
CA ALA A 50 14.36 4.46 6.41
C ALA A 50 13.53 5.72 6.08
N GLN A 51 13.23 6.56 7.07
CA GLN A 51 12.51 7.83 6.85
C GLN A 51 13.36 8.89 6.14
N THR A 52 14.67 8.84 6.24
CA THR A 52 15.55 9.79 5.55
C THR A 52 15.76 9.46 4.07
N THR A 53 15.43 8.24 3.68
CA THR A 53 15.57 7.77 2.29
C THR A 53 14.29 8.09 1.51
N PRO A 54 14.36 8.87 0.41
CA PRO A 54 13.18 9.11 -0.42
C PRO A 54 12.80 7.84 -1.17
N GLY A 55 11.71 7.19 -0.77
CA GLY A 55 11.27 5.94 -1.38
C GLY A 55 10.05 5.32 -0.72
N ILE A 56 9.85 4.03 -0.94
CA ILE A 56 8.76 3.26 -0.35
C ILE A 56 9.21 2.79 1.04
N PHE A 57 8.85 3.55 2.05
CA PHE A 57 9.24 3.34 3.46
C PHE A 57 9.21 1.87 3.92
N ALA A 58 8.16 1.13 3.56
CA ALA A 58 8.02 -0.27 3.99
C ALA A 58 9.08 -1.20 3.38
N ILE A 59 9.43 -0.97 2.11
CA ILE A 59 10.49 -1.74 1.42
C ILE A 59 11.84 -1.38 2.01
N ASP A 60 12.10 -0.10 2.26
CA ASP A 60 13.35 0.36 2.87
C ASP A 60 13.54 -0.23 4.26
N MET A 61 12.52 -0.18 5.10
CA MET A 61 12.53 -0.83 6.43
C MET A 61 12.87 -2.31 6.34
N ALA A 62 12.15 -3.07 5.51
CA ALA A 62 12.38 -4.51 5.35
C ALA A 62 13.77 -4.83 4.79
N SER A 63 14.26 -4.00 3.87
CA SER A 63 15.60 -4.14 3.30
C SER A 63 16.68 -3.92 4.34
N HIS A 64 16.58 -2.87 5.16
CA HIS A 64 17.54 -2.59 6.24
C HIS A 64 17.53 -3.68 7.31
N ILE A 65 16.34 -4.12 7.74
CA ILE A 65 16.18 -5.22 8.70
C ILE A 65 16.80 -6.51 8.13
N GLY A 66 16.47 -6.86 6.90
CA GLY A 66 16.99 -8.02 6.21
C GLY A 66 18.50 -7.95 6.03
N TYR A 67 19.03 -6.79 5.65
CA TYR A 67 20.46 -6.57 5.52
C TYR A 67 21.21 -6.77 6.84
N LYS A 68 20.67 -6.27 7.93
CA LYS A 68 21.23 -6.47 9.26
C LYS A 68 21.25 -7.95 9.67
N MET A 69 20.23 -8.72 9.29
CA MET A 69 20.10 -10.13 9.66
C MET A 69 21.01 -11.07 8.84
N LYS A 70 21.14 -10.84 7.54
CA LYS A 70 21.81 -11.75 6.61
C LYS A 70 22.54 -11.03 5.46
N GLY A 71 22.97 -9.79 5.67
CA GLY A 71 23.68 -9.00 4.66
C GLY A 71 22.82 -8.73 3.43
N VAL A 72 23.47 -8.57 2.28
CA VAL A 72 22.83 -8.23 1.00
C VAL A 72 21.66 -9.15 0.65
N TRP A 73 21.81 -10.45 0.83
CA TRP A 73 20.76 -11.44 0.55
C TRP A 73 19.53 -11.24 1.44
N GLY A 74 19.75 -10.91 2.71
CA GLY A 74 18.65 -10.57 3.62
C GLY A 74 17.89 -9.33 3.15
N GLY A 75 18.58 -8.29 2.71
CA GLY A 75 17.98 -7.07 2.17
C GLY A 75 17.12 -7.32 0.94
N ILE A 76 17.63 -8.09 -0.03
CA ILE A 76 16.89 -8.47 -1.24
C ILE A 76 15.63 -9.27 -0.88
N VAL A 77 15.76 -10.26 0.01
CA VAL A 77 14.63 -11.09 0.45
C VAL A 77 13.56 -10.27 1.17
N GLY A 78 13.96 -9.27 1.98
CA GLY A 78 13.04 -8.36 2.65
C GLY A 78 12.25 -7.49 1.66
N ALA A 79 12.97 -6.86 0.73
CA ALA A 79 12.37 -6.01 -0.32
C ALA A 79 11.36 -6.80 -1.17
N VAL A 80 11.78 -7.94 -1.70
CA VAL A 80 10.93 -8.81 -2.54
C VAL A 80 9.75 -9.34 -1.73
N GLY A 81 9.97 -9.73 -0.47
CA GLY A 81 8.92 -10.26 0.40
C GLY A 81 7.77 -9.28 0.62
N ILE A 82 8.06 -7.99 0.83
CA ILE A 82 7.01 -6.96 0.98
C ILE A 82 6.38 -6.57 -0.35
N ALA A 83 7.16 -6.46 -1.42
CA ALA A 83 6.67 -6.00 -2.72
C ALA A 83 5.81 -7.06 -3.43
N LEU A 84 6.10 -8.33 -3.27
CA LEU A 84 5.50 -9.42 -4.03
C LEU A 84 3.96 -9.51 -3.89
N PRO A 85 3.35 -9.47 -2.68
CA PRO A 85 1.91 -9.52 -2.56
C PRO A 85 1.22 -8.31 -3.20
N SER A 86 1.82 -7.13 -3.13
CA SER A 86 1.29 -5.93 -3.78
C SER A 86 1.33 -6.06 -5.29
N ILE A 87 2.41 -6.59 -5.85
CA ILE A 87 2.54 -6.85 -7.30
C ILE A 87 1.48 -7.84 -7.75
N ILE A 88 1.31 -8.95 -7.04
CA ILE A 88 0.29 -9.97 -7.36
C ILE A 88 -1.11 -9.37 -7.30
N ALA A 89 -1.43 -8.63 -6.25
CA ALA A 89 -2.73 -7.99 -6.10
C ALA A 89 -3.02 -7.01 -7.25
N ILE A 90 -2.05 -6.16 -7.62
CA ILE A 90 -2.19 -5.22 -8.74
C ILE A 90 -2.38 -5.97 -10.06
N LEU A 91 -1.64 -7.04 -10.31
CA LEU A 91 -1.78 -7.84 -11.54
C LEU A 91 -3.17 -8.49 -11.64
N ILE A 92 -3.66 -9.06 -10.53
CA ILE A 92 -5.01 -9.64 -10.48
C ILE A 92 -6.05 -8.56 -10.78
N ILE A 93 -5.97 -7.40 -10.10
CA ILE A 93 -6.89 -6.29 -10.32
C ILE A 93 -6.80 -5.81 -11.78
N ALA A 94 -5.61 -5.69 -12.35
CA ALA A 94 -5.41 -5.26 -13.73
C ALA A 94 -6.04 -6.23 -14.74
N MET A 95 -5.94 -7.54 -14.51
CA MET A 95 -6.58 -8.56 -15.36
C MET A 95 -8.11 -8.45 -15.31
N PHE A 96 -8.68 -8.29 -14.11
CA PHE A 96 -10.12 -8.07 -13.96
C PHE A 96 -10.56 -6.74 -14.56
N PHE A 97 -9.76 -5.69 -14.36
CA PHE A 97 -10.08 -4.35 -14.85
C PHE A 97 -10.12 -4.28 -16.38
N GLN A 98 -9.29 -5.06 -17.08
CA GLN A 98 -9.33 -5.11 -18.55
C GLN A 98 -10.68 -5.60 -19.09
N GLN A 99 -11.36 -6.51 -18.36
CA GLN A 99 -12.69 -6.99 -18.77
C GLN A 99 -13.80 -5.96 -18.53
N PHE A 100 -13.60 -5.02 -17.58
CA PHE A 100 -14.58 -3.98 -17.24
C PHE A 100 -14.25 -2.61 -17.85
N LYS A 101 -13.05 -2.44 -18.42
CA LYS A 101 -12.58 -1.18 -19.01
C LYS A 101 -13.51 -0.65 -20.10
N ASP A 102 -14.09 -1.54 -20.90
CA ASP A 102 -14.98 -1.20 -22.01
C ASP A 102 -16.44 -0.98 -21.56
N ASN A 103 -16.71 -1.13 -20.27
CA ASN A 103 -18.03 -0.86 -19.73
C ASN A 103 -18.19 0.66 -19.53
N TYR A 104 -19.13 1.25 -20.29
CA TYR A 104 -19.47 2.67 -20.28
C TYR A 104 -19.66 3.27 -18.87
N TRP A 105 -20.21 2.51 -17.95
CA TRP A 105 -20.45 2.93 -16.56
C TRP A 105 -19.17 3.07 -15.74
N VAL A 106 -18.22 2.17 -15.94
CA VAL A 106 -16.93 2.18 -15.25
C VAL A 106 -16.08 3.38 -15.69
N GLY A 107 -16.06 3.64 -17.00
CA GLY A 107 -15.37 4.81 -17.56
C GLY A 107 -15.90 6.13 -16.99
N LYS A 108 -17.21 6.29 -16.88
CA LYS A 108 -17.84 7.49 -16.31
C LYS A 108 -17.60 7.64 -14.80
N PHE A 109 -17.62 6.54 -14.06
CA PHE A 109 -17.31 6.55 -12.63
C PHE A 109 -15.89 7.10 -12.38
N PHE A 110 -14.89 6.58 -13.08
CA PHE A 110 -13.51 7.06 -12.95
C PHE A 110 -13.28 8.48 -13.48
N ALA A 111 -13.99 8.88 -14.53
CA ALA A 111 -13.92 10.25 -15.03
C ALA A 111 -14.47 11.28 -14.03
N GLY A 112 -15.43 10.91 -13.20
CA GLY A 112 -15.96 11.76 -12.13
C GLY A 112 -15.10 11.75 -10.85
N VAL A 113 -14.53 10.61 -10.50
CA VAL A 113 -13.74 10.44 -9.27
C VAL A 113 -12.40 11.15 -9.35
N ARG A 114 -11.69 11.11 -10.49
CA ARG A 114 -10.38 11.71 -10.65
C ARG A 114 -10.32 13.21 -10.32
N PRO A 115 -11.13 14.09 -10.93
CA PRO A 115 -11.09 15.51 -10.62
C PRO A 115 -11.62 15.82 -9.21
N ALA A 116 -12.59 15.05 -8.71
CA ALA A 116 -13.15 15.25 -7.39
C ALA A 116 -12.12 14.97 -6.27
N VAL A 117 -11.32 13.93 -6.40
CA VAL A 117 -10.24 13.61 -5.45
C VAL A 117 -9.19 14.72 -5.42
N VAL A 118 -8.75 15.20 -6.59
CA VAL A 118 -7.76 16.28 -6.68
C VAL A 118 -8.29 17.59 -6.07
N ALA A 119 -9.53 17.96 -6.40
CA ALA A 119 -10.13 19.20 -5.91
C ALA A 119 -10.32 19.20 -4.39
N LEU A 120 -10.63 18.06 -3.80
CA LEU A 120 -10.91 17.94 -2.37
C LEU A 120 -9.64 17.77 -1.53
N ILE A 121 -8.60 17.13 -2.05
CA ILE A 121 -7.27 17.15 -1.42
C ILE A 121 -6.73 18.59 -1.38
N ALA A 122 -6.93 19.36 -2.45
CA ALA A 122 -6.49 20.76 -2.53
C ALA A 122 -7.31 21.70 -1.62
N ALA A 123 -8.60 21.45 -1.42
CA ALA A 123 -9.50 22.38 -0.73
C ALA A 123 -9.64 22.16 0.79
N PHE A 124 -9.56 20.95 1.29
CA PHE A 124 -10.01 20.66 2.66
C PHE A 124 -9.07 19.83 3.54
N GLY A 125 -8.01 19.23 3.02
CA GLY A 125 -7.17 18.30 3.80
C GLY A 125 -7.96 17.13 4.42
N ILE A 126 -9.17 16.86 3.93
CA ILE A 126 -10.08 15.84 4.45
C ILE A 126 -9.66 14.45 3.94
N SER A 127 -9.85 13.43 4.79
CA SER A 127 -9.53 12.04 4.45
C SER A 127 -10.10 11.64 3.07
N PRO A 128 -9.26 11.11 2.18
CA PRO A 128 -9.64 10.75 0.80
C PRO A 128 -10.82 9.77 0.70
N ILE A 129 -11.09 9.00 1.75
CA ILE A 129 -12.14 7.95 1.77
C ILE A 129 -13.54 8.53 1.60
N TYR A 130 -13.88 9.58 2.34
CA TYR A 130 -15.21 10.22 2.26
C TYR A 130 -15.44 10.85 0.89
N ILE A 131 -14.39 11.30 0.26
CA ILE A 131 -14.37 11.96 -1.03
C ILE A 131 -14.62 10.97 -2.16
N ILE A 132 -13.97 9.82 -2.10
CA ILE A 132 -14.13 8.75 -3.09
C ILE A 132 -15.58 8.24 -3.08
N ILE A 133 -16.16 8.06 -1.90
CA ILE A 133 -17.55 7.61 -1.75
C ILE A 133 -18.53 8.67 -2.31
N ALA A 134 -18.37 9.92 -1.92
CA ALA A 134 -19.25 11.01 -2.38
C ALA A 134 -19.16 11.22 -3.91
N ALA A 135 -17.95 11.25 -4.46
CA ALA A 135 -17.73 11.40 -5.89
C ALA A 135 -18.25 10.20 -6.70
N GLY A 136 -18.13 8.99 -6.16
CA GLY A 136 -18.70 7.78 -6.76
C GLY A 136 -20.23 7.83 -6.88
N VAL A 137 -20.90 8.24 -5.80
CA VAL A 137 -22.35 8.39 -5.76
C VAL A 137 -22.84 9.49 -6.70
N LEU A 138 -22.17 10.65 -6.68
CA LEU A 138 -22.54 11.78 -7.57
C LEU A 138 -22.30 11.44 -9.05
N GLY A 139 -21.20 10.77 -9.37
CA GLY A 139 -20.92 10.32 -10.74
C GLY A 139 -21.94 9.30 -11.25
N TRP A 140 -22.39 8.40 -10.37
CA TRP A 140 -23.45 7.44 -10.71
C TRP A 140 -24.81 8.12 -10.93
N LEU A 141 -25.20 9.04 -10.08
CA LEU A 141 -26.45 9.83 -10.20
C LEU A 141 -26.45 10.68 -11.50
N TYR A 142 -25.34 11.37 -11.80
CA TYR A 142 -25.22 12.19 -13.00
C TYR A 142 -25.27 11.34 -14.29
N GLY A 143 -24.66 10.16 -14.26
CA GLY A 143 -24.72 9.21 -15.37
C GLY A 143 -26.13 8.68 -15.65
N LYS A 144 -26.95 8.49 -14.59
CA LYS A 144 -28.35 8.05 -14.71
C LYS A 144 -29.23 9.15 -15.30
N TYR A 145 -29.00 10.42 -14.90
CA TYR A 145 -29.78 11.56 -15.39
C TYR A 145 -29.55 11.84 -16.88
N LYS A 146 -28.32 11.70 -17.37
CA LYS A 146 -27.96 11.97 -18.77
C LYS A 146 -28.45 10.87 -19.76
N LYS A 147 -28.85 9.70 -19.26
CA LYS A 147 -29.38 8.60 -20.09
C LYS A 147 -30.90 8.75 -20.37
N GLN A 148 -31.57 9.65 -19.66
CA GLN A 148 -33.01 9.91 -19.82
C GLN A 148 -33.31 11.18 -20.63
N SER A 149 -32.27 11.92 -21.06
CA SER A 149 -32.34 13.05 -21.96
C SER A 149 -31.66 12.74 -23.27
#